data_fc97e7d7a80d8764846600c992d121b7
#
_entry.id   fc97e7d7a80d8764846600c992d121b7
#
_cell.length_a   1.000
_cell.length_b   1.000
_cell.length_c   1.000
_cell.angle_alpha   90.00
_cell.angle_beta   90.00
_cell.angle_gamma   90.00
#
_symmetry.space_group_name_H-M   'P 1'
#
loop_
_entity.id
_entity.type
_entity.pdbx_description
1 polymer ?
#
loop_
_entity_poly.entity_id
_entity_poly.type
_entity_poly.pdbx_seq_one_letter_code
_entity_poly.pdbx_strand_id
1 'polypeptide(L)'
;MHCPYNGRMQKPLPIPAGKDTVIVGMSGGVDSAVAALLLRDAGYAVQGLFMSNWEDDDGYCTTAADFQDARRVCDILGIALHRVSFAEQYRERVFSHFLREYAAGRTPNPDVLCNREIKFGVCLDYMQRLGAAWMATGHYAQVRHTNPYPQLLKAADTAKDQSYFLHSVAASALSKTLFPLGSLVKAQVRRMAHAAGLPVFDKPDSTGICFIGERPFQAFLSQHLRTDPGPVETAEGRIVGEHKGLALYTLGQRSGLNIGGRAGAAAAPWYVADKVISRNALVVVQDQNHPLLMSDAFTVEQMQWINPGDAQAHHPDATSHHQSSQPIECAVKTRYRQNDLGCSLRLSGDECWHATLNRPARAVTPGQYAVFYRGERCLGGGIIARRFNSELAPARGGITYNSLFSVEGS
;
A
#
# COMPACT_ATOMS: atom_id res chain seq x y z
N MET A 1 -30.16 9.95 -25.60
CA MET A 1 -30.30 10.81 -24.41
C MET A 1 -28.92 11.35 -24.07
N HIS A 2 -28.69 12.65 -24.26
CA HIS A 2 -27.41 13.31 -23.97
C HIS A 2 -27.27 13.45 -22.44
N CYS A 3 -26.17 12.98 -21.92
CA CYS A 3 -25.83 13.13 -20.48
C CYS A 3 -25.52 14.62 -20.18
N PRO A 4 -26.21 15.30 -19.25
CA PRO A 4 -26.00 16.70 -18.96
C PRO A 4 -24.88 16.87 -17.94
N TYR A 5 -23.64 16.62 -18.32
CA TYR A 5 -22.50 16.87 -17.44
C TYR A 5 -21.53 17.88 -18.07
N ASN A 6 -21.86 19.20 -17.95
CA ASN A 6 -20.97 20.31 -18.23
C ASN A 6 -20.16 20.68 -16.98
N GLY A 7 -19.27 19.81 -16.53
CA GLY A 7 -18.19 20.14 -15.61
C GLY A 7 -16.88 20.06 -16.37
N ARG A 8 -16.01 21.06 -16.27
CA ARG A 8 -14.71 21.12 -16.95
C ARG A 8 -14.02 19.76 -16.89
N MET A 9 -14.08 19.00 -17.99
CA MET A 9 -13.34 17.76 -18.14
C MET A 9 -11.86 18.11 -18.11
N GLN A 10 -11.19 17.61 -17.08
CA GLN A 10 -9.74 17.53 -17.06
C GLN A 10 -9.27 16.70 -18.26
N LYS A 11 -7.99 16.90 -18.64
CA LYS A 11 -7.36 16.33 -19.83
C LYS A 11 -7.96 15.00 -20.25
N PRO A 12 -8.41 14.86 -21.50
CA PRO A 12 -9.08 13.66 -21.96
C PRO A 12 -8.18 12.43 -21.71
N LEU A 13 -8.81 11.30 -21.38
CA LEU A 13 -8.18 9.98 -21.51
C LEU A 13 -7.47 9.95 -22.87
N PRO A 14 -6.33 9.25 -23.04
CA PRO A 14 -5.64 9.16 -24.32
C PRO A 14 -6.68 8.87 -25.40
N ILE A 15 -6.71 9.70 -26.45
CA ILE A 15 -7.66 9.51 -27.55
C ILE A 15 -7.33 8.16 -28.18
N PRO A 16 -8.27 7.19 -28.24
CA PRO A 16 -8.00 5.90 -28.83
C PRO A 16 -7.53 6.08 -30.28
N ALA A 17 -6.37 5.54 -30.59
CA ALA A 17 -5.93 5.40 -31.98
C ALA A 17 -6.69 4.22 -32.59
N GLY A 18 -7.90 4.47 -33.08
CA GLY A 18 -8.80 3.42 -33.54
C GLY A 18 -9.61 2.77 -32.39
N LYS A 19 -10.10 1.55 -32.60
CA LYS A 19 -10.84 0.76 -31.58
C LYS A 19 -9.91 0.01 -30.66
N ASP A 20 -9.04 0.72 -29.91
CA ASP A 20 -8.16 0.07 -28.94
C ASP A 20 -8.96 -0.75 -27.93
N THR A 21 -8.58 -2.01 -27.76
CA THR A 21 -9.18 -2.89 -26.76
C THR A 21 -8.63 -2.54 -25.37
N VAL A 22 -9.54 -2.25 -24.45
CA VAL A 22 -9.24 -2.04 -23.04
C VAL A 22 -9.84 -3.16 -22.21
N ILE A 23 -9.02 -3.84 -21.42
CA ILE A 23 -9.54 -4.80 -20.45
C ILE A 23 -9.53 -4.15 -19.06
N VAL A 24 -10.72 -4.11 -18.44
CA VAL A 24 -10.94 -3.54 -17.11
C VAL A 24 -10.92 -4.63 -16.07
N GLY A 25 -10.07 -4.49 -15.04
CA GLY A 25 -10.12 -5.37 -13.86
C GLY A 25 -11.42 -5.13 -13.08
N MET A 26 -12.35 -6.07 -13.18
CA MET A 26 -13.67 -6.04 -12.54
C MET A 26 -13.62 -6.71 -11.15
N SER A 27 -13.83 -5.95 -10.08
CA SER A 27 -13.82 -6.47 -8.71
C SER A 27 -15.21 -6.76 -8.13
N GLY A 28 -16.29 -6.51 -8.90
CA GLY A 28 -17.66 -6.55 -8.36
C GLY A 28 -18.01 -5.33 -7.51
N GLY A 29 -17.15 -4.32 -7.40
CA GLY A 29 -17.39 -3.06 -6.70
C GLY A 29 -17.76 -1.92 -7.64
N VAL A 30 -18.27 -0.81 -7.06
CA VAL A 30 -18.72 0.38 -7.79
C VAL A 30 -17.59 1.04 -8.59
N ASP A 31 -16.37 1.03 -8.09
CA ASP A 31 -15.25 1.72 -8.71
C ASP A 31 -14.86 1.08 -10.05
N SER A 32 -14.69 -0.23 -10.09
CA SER A 32 -14.41 -0.96 -11.34
C SER A 32 -15.57 -0.86 -12.34
N ALA A 33 -16.81 -0.86 -11.85
CA ALA A 33 -18.00 -0.71 -12.67
C ALA A 33 -18.05 0.65 -13.38
N VAL A 34 -17.77 1.74 -12.65
CA VAL A 34 -17.75 3.09 -13.24
C VAL A 34 -16.53 3.30 -14.12
N ALA A 35 -15.38 2.68 -13.79
CA ALA A 35 -14.22 2.71 -14.69
C ALA A 35 -14.54 2.10 -16.06
N ALA A 36 -15.24 0.96 -16.09
CA ALA A 36 -15.70 0.33 -17.33
C ALA A 36 -16.73 1.20 -18.09
N LEU A 37 -17.70 1.77 -17.36
CA LEU A 37 -18.69 2.71 -17.93
C LEU A 37 -18.02 3.89 -18.64
N LEU A 38 -17.09 4.56 -17.97
CA LEU A 38 -16.39 5.73 -18.50
C LEU A 38 -15.60 5.42 -19.77
N LEU A 39 -14.92 4.29 -19.81
CA LEU A 39 -14.14 3.87 -20.98
C LEU A 39 -15.05 3.49 -22.14
N ARG A 40 -16.15 2.78 -21.89
CA ARG A 40 -17.16 2.48 -22.91
C ARG A 40 -17.73 3.77 -23.52
N ASP A 41 -18.13 4.71 -22.66
CA ASP A 41 -18.72 5.97 -23.09
C ASP A 41 -17.69 6.89 -23.80
N ALA A 42 -16.40 6.70 -23.52
CA ALA A 42 -15.30 7.34 -24.27
C ALA A 42 -15.01 6.67 -25.63
N GLY A 43 -15.68 5.57 -25.97
CA GLY A 43 -15.58 4.91 -27.28
C GLY A 43 -14.53 3.81 -27.39
N TYR A 44 -13.94 3.35 -26.29
CA TYR A 44 -13.04 2.20 -26.29
C TYR A 44 -13.80 0.87 -26.50
N ALA A 45 -13.12 -0.12 -27.10
CA ALA A 45 -13.59 -1.50 -27.12
C ALA A 45 -13.31 -2.15 -25.76
N VAL A 46 -14.30 -2.09 -24.83
CA VAL A 46 -14.12 -2.50 -23.43
C VAL A 46 -14.47 -3.96 -23.24
N GLN A 47 -13.64 -4.67 -22.50
CA GLN A 47 -13.93 -6.00 -21.93
C GLN A 47 -13.63 -5.98 -20.45
N GLY A 48 -14.31 -6.83 -19.66
CA GLY A 48 -14.07 -7.04 -18.25
C GLY A 48 -13.19 -8.25 -18.01
N LEU A 49 -12.38 -8.22 -16.95
CA LEU A 49 -11.67 -9.37 -16.42
C LEU A 49 -11.90 -9.45 -14.91
N PHE A 50 -12.55 -10.51 -14.46
CA PHE A 50 -12.65 -10.86 -13.06
C PHE A 50 -11.52 -11.81 -12.68
N MET A 51 -10.73 -11.44 -11.65
CA MET A 51 -9.65 -12.28 -11.14
C MET A 51 -9.98 -12.79 -9.73
N SER A 52 -9.76 -14.07 -9.47
CA SER A 52 -9.71 -14.65 -8.13
C SER A 52 -8.27 -14.90 -7.73
N ASN A 53 -7.88 -14.45 -6.53
CA ASN A 53 -6.53 -14.60 -6.01
C ASN A 53 -6.48 -15.48 -4.75
N TRP A 54 -7.64 -15.93 -4.29
CA TRP A 54 -7.76 -16.78 -3.12
C TRP A 54 -8.93 -17.73 -3.29
N GLU A 55 -8.71 -18.98 -2.98
CA GLU A 55 -9.70 -20.05 -3.07
C GLU A 55 -9.68 -20.82 -1.75
N ASP A 56 -10.55 -20.43 -0.82
CA ASP A 56 -10.82 -21.16 0.42
C ASP A 56 -12.33 -21.31 0.60
N ASP A 57 -12.75 -22.46 1.10
CA ASP A 57 -14.16 -22.80 1.40
C ASP A 57 -14.57 -22.37 2.84
N ASP A 58 -13.86 -21.43 3.46
CA ASP A 58 -14.03 -21.08 4.88
C ASP A 58 -15.18 -20.10 5.18
N GLY A 59 -16.04 -19.83 4.19
CA GLY A 59 -17.21 -18.96 4.35
C GLY A 59 -16.94 -17.46 4.38
N TYR A 60 -15.68 -17.02 4.37
CA TYR A 60 -15.29 -15.59 4.29
C TYR A 60 -15.03 -15.13 2.85
N CYS A 61 -15.03 -16.04 1.90
CA CYS A 61 -14.76 -15.74 0.51
C CYS A 61 -15.96 -15.08 -0.17
N THR A 62 -15.92 -13.78 -0.42
CA THR A 62 -16.94 -13.04 -1.17
C THR A 62 -16.82 -13.21 -2.69
N THR A 63 -15.84 -13.98 -3.16
CA THR A 63 -15.47 -14.11 -4.60
C THR A 63 -16.65 -14.48 -5.48
N ALA A 64 -17.53 -15.38 -5.02
CA ALA A 64 -18.70 -15.80 -5.80
C ALA A 64 -19.72 -14.66 -5.94
N ALA A 65 -20.03 -13.95 -4.87
CA ALA A 65 -20.94 -12.80 -4.90
C ALA A 65 -20.36 -11.65 -5.72
N ASP A 66 -19.06 -11.34 -5.53
CA ASP A 66 -18.37 -10.30 -6.29
C ASP A 66 -18.31 -10.63 -7.79
N PHE A 67 -18.15 -11.91 -8.15
CA PHE A 67 -18.22 -12.34 -9.55
C PHE A 67 -19.62 -12.14 -10.14
N GLN A 68 -20.68 -12.45 -9.39
CA GLN A 68 -22.05 -12.22 -9.85
C GLN A 68 -22.34 -10.72 -10.05
N ASP A 69 -21.85 -9.88 -9.15
CA ASP A 69 -21.98 -8.43 -9.29
C ASP A 69 -21.21 -7.91 -10.52
N ALA A 70 -19.96 -8.37 -10.72
CA ALA A 70 -19.17 -8.03 -11.91
C ALA A 70 -19.89 -8.47 -13.20
N ARG A 71 -20.48 -9.67 -13.20
CA ARG A 71 -21.24 -10.19 -14.33
C ARG A 71 -22.46 -9.31 -14.65
N ARG A 72 -23.28 -9.00 -13.64
CA ARG A 72 -24.46 -8.13 -13.82
C ARG A 72 -24.07 -6.75 -14.38
N VAL A 73 -22.99 -6.17 -13.88
CA VAL A 73 -22.47 -4.92 -14.40
C VAL A 73 -22.06 -5.06 -15.87
N CYS A 74 -21.32 -6.11 -16.23
CA CYS A 74 -20.91 -6.34 -17.62
C CYS A 74 -22.10 -6.58 -18.55
N ASP A 75 -23.13 -7.32 -18.11
CA ASP A 75 -24.37 -7.53 -18.86
C ASP A 75 -25.10 -6.19 -19.14
N ILE A 76 -25.20 -5.30 -18.13
CA ILE A 76 -25.83 -3.96 -18.29
C ILE A 76 -24.99 -3.09 -19.23
N LEU A 77 -23.67 -3.16 -19.15
CA LEU A 77 -22.78 -2.36 -20.00
C LEU A 77 -22.64 -2.93 -21.42
N GLY A 78 -23.11 -4.16 -21.66
CA GLY A 78 -22.97 -4.85 -22.95
C GLY A 78 -21.52 -5.21 -23.29
N ILE A 79 -20.70 -5.56 -22.28
CA ILE A 79 -19.29 -5.91 -22.44
C ILE A 79 -19.03 -7.38 -22.05
N ALA A 80 -18.09 -8.04 -22.73
CA ALA A 80 -17.69 -9.40 -22.38
C ALA A 80 -16.96 -9.42 -21.03
N LEU A 81 -17.17 -10.51 -20.26
CA LEU A 81 -16.46 -10.74 -18.99
C LEU A 81 -15.62 -12.02 -19.06
N HIS A 82 -14.33 -11.90 -18.87
CA HIS A 82 -13.40 -13.01 -18.67
C HIS A 82 -13.24 -13.32 -17.19
N ARG A 83 -12.94 -14.57 -16.86
CA ARG A 83 -12.62 -15.00 -15.50
C ARG A 83 -11.29 -15.76 -15.50
N VAL A 84 -10.42 -15.44 -14.53
CA VAL A 84 -9.12 -16.09 -14.35
C VAL A 84 -8.80 -16.24 -12.87
N SER A 85 -8.08 -17.31 -12.50
CA SER A 85 -7.52 -17.49 -11.16
C SER A 85 -6.00 -17.25 -11.20
N PHE A 86 -5.51 -16.45 -10.26
CA PHE A 86 -4.09 -16.25 -9.97
C PHE A 86 -3.77 -16.70 -8.53
N ALA A 87 -4.55 -17.62 -7.97
CA ALA A 87 -4.42 -18.04 -6.57
C ALA A 87 -3.02 -18.63 -6.27
N GLU A 88 -2.46 -19.39 -7.19
CA GLU A 88 -1.11 -19.96 -7.05
C GLU A 88 -0.05 -18.85 -7.02
N GLN A 89 -0.06 -17.94 -8.00
CA GLN A 89 0.89 -16.82 -8.08
C GLN A 89 0.76 -15.88 -6.87
N TYR A 90 -0.47 -15.64 -6.40
CA TYR A 90 -0.71 -14.86 -5.20
C TYR A 90 -0.11 -15.52 -3.96
N ARG A 91 -0.33 -16.83 -3.79
CA ARG A 91 0.23 -17.60 -2.67
C ARG A 91 1.75 -17.55 -2.66
N GLU A 92 2.38 -17.74 -3.81
CA GLU A 92 3.84 -17.74 -3.92
C GLU A 92 4.46 -16.35 -3.75
N ARG A 93 3.95 -15.34 -4.47
CA ARG A 93 4.62 -14.04 -4.60
C ARG A 93 4.20 -13.03 -3.54
N VAL A 94 2.96 -13.12 -3.04
CA VAL A 94 2.40 -12.16 -2.07
C VAL A 94 2.29 -12.79 -0.70
N PHE A 95 1.55 -13.88 -0.56
CA PHE A 95 1.22 -14.45 0.74
C PHE A 95 2.43 -15.06 1.45
N SER A 96 3.29 -15.78 0.74
CA SER A 96 4.54 -16.34 1.30
C SER A 96 5.48 -15.23 1.80
N HIS A 97 5.60 -14.11 1.07
CA HIS A 97 6.37 -12.95 1.54
C HIS A 97 5.74 -12.33 2.79
N PHE A 98 4.43 -12.15 2.77
CA PHE A 98 3.66 -11.63 3.90
C PHE A 98 3.90 -12.43 5.18
N LEU A 99 3.86 -13.77 5.11
CA LEU A 99 4.13 -14.64 6.25
C LEU A 99 5.58 -14.53 6.75
N ARG A 100 6.56 -14.50 5.84
CA ARG A 100 7.97 -14.33 6.21
C ARG A 100 8.22 -13.02 6.96
N GLU A 101 7.63 -11.93 6.51
CA GLU A 101 7.78 -10.62 7.15
C GLU A 101 7.19 -10.61 8.56
N TYR A 102 6.00 -11.20 8.75
CA TYR A 102 5.40 -11.32 10.07
C TYR A 102 6.20 -12.25 11.00
N ALA A 103 6.72 -13.37 10.48
CA ALA A 103 7.61 -14.25 11.24
C ALA A 103 8.90 -13.54 11.70
N ALA A 104 9.39 -12.59 10.90
CA ALA A 104 10.53 -11.74 11.24
C ALA A 104 10.14 -10.53 12.13
N GLY A 105 8.91 -10.47 12.67
CA GLY A 105 8.44 -9.39 13.54
C GLY A 105 8.12 -8.08 12.82
N ARG A 106 8.25 -8.01 11.49
CA ARG A 106 7.92 -6.83 10.69
C ARG A 106 6.42 -6.79 10.35
N THR A 107 5.94 -5.65 9.89
CA THR A 107 4.52 -5.47 9.50
C THR A 107 4.43 -5.16 8.01
N PRO A 108 4.28 -6.16 7.13
CA PRO A 108 4.22 -5.95 5.68
C PRO A 108 2.90 -5.33 5.22
N ASN A 109 2.89 -4.83 3.99
CA ASN A 109 1.68 -4.38 3.30
C ASN A 109 1.44 -5.23 2.04
N PRO A 110 0.56 -6.23 2.09
CA PRO A 110 0.33 -7.14 0.98
C PRO A 110 -0.34 -6.47 -0.23
N ASP A 111 -1.07 -5.35 -0.04
CA ASP A 111 -1.76 -4.66 -1.15
C ASP A 111 -0.76 -4.06 -2.14
N VAL A 112 0.40 -3.58 -1.67
CA VAL A 112 1.48 -3.09 -2.54
C VAL A 112 2.00 -4.24 -3.41
N LEU A 113 2.28 -5.39 -2.78
CA LEU A 113 2.75 -6.58 -3.50
C LEU A 113 1.70 -7.13 -4.47
N CYS A 114 0.43 -7.17 -4.05
CA CYS A 114 -0.66 -7.58 -4.92
C CYS A 114 -0.76 -6.69 -6.17
N ASN A 115 -0.61 -5.39 -6.03
CA ASN A 115 -0.58 -4.50 -7.18
C ASN A 115 0.63 -4.78 -8.07
N ARG A 116 1.85 -4.87 -7.51
CA ARG A 116 3.08 -5.08 -8.28
C ARG A 116 3.11 -6.44 -8.97
N GLU A 117 2.88 -7.53 -8.23
CA GLU A 117 3.12 -8.89 -8.70
C GLU A 117 1.92 -9.48 -9.45
N ILE A 118 0.70 -9.17 -8.98
CA ILE A 118 -0.50 -9.80 -9.50
C ILE A 118 -1.22 -8.88 -10.48
N LYS A 119 -1.74 -7.73 -10.05
CA LYS A 119 -2.58 -6.88 -10.90
C LYS A 119 -1.81 -6.30 -12.09
N PHE A 120 -0.69 -5.64 -11.81
CA PHE A 120 0.14 -4.98 -12.84
C PHE A 120 1.36 -5.83 -13.26
N GLY A 121 1.43 -7.06 -12.79
CA GLY A 121 2.33 -8.11 -13.24
C GLY A 121 1.58 -9.14 -14.07
N VAL A 122 1.38 -10.36 -13.51
CA VAL A 122 0.82 -11.51 -14.25
C VAL A 122 -0.54 -11.26 -14.88
N CYS A 123 -1.40 -10.43 -14.26
CA CYS A 123 -2.71 -10.11 -14.81
C CYS A 123 -2.59 -9.17 -16.02
N LEU A 124 -1.71 -8.18 -16.00
CA LEU A 124 -1.44 -7.33 -17.16
C LEU A 124 -0.90 -8.16 -18.35
N ASP A 125 0.04 -9.07 -18.10
CA ASP A 125 0.58 -9.98 -19.12
C ASP A 125 -0.51 -10.87 -19.71
N TYR A 126 -1.42 -11.34 -18.87
CA TYR A 126 -2.57 -12.14 -19.32
C TYR A 126 -3.52 -11.31 -20.20
N MET A 127 -3.86 -10.08 -19.80
CA MET A 127 -4.71 -9.18 -20.60
C MET A 127 -4.09 -8.85 -21.96
N GLN A 128 -2.76 -8.66 -22.01
CA GLN A 128 -2.05 -8.43 -23.28
C GLN A 128 -2.12 -9.63 -24.21
N ARG A 129 -2.04 -10.87 -23.67
CA ARG A 129 -2.24 -12.09 -24.47
C ARG A 129 -3.67 -12.22 -24.99
N LEU A 130 -4.66 -11.63 -24.34
CA LEU A 130 -6.03 -11.50 -24.85
C LEU A 130 -6.18 -10.38 -25.89
N GLY A 131 -5.11 -9.66 -26.25
CA GLY A 131 -5.11 -8.62 -27.26
C GLY A 131 -5.43 -7.22 -26.72
N ALA A 132 -5.39 -7.00 -25.42
CA ALA A 132 -5.59 -5.68 -24.84
C ALA A 132 -4.43 -4.74 -25.16
N ALA A 133 -4.73 -3.57 -25.71
CA ALA A 133 -3.80 -2.47 -25.83
C ALA A 133 -3.57 -1.79 -24.47
N TRP A 134 -4.62 -1.74 -23.64
CA TRP A 134 -4.64 -1.08 -22.35
C TRP A 134 -5.28 -1.97 -21.27
N MET A 135 -4.70 -1.92 -20.09
CA MET A 135 -5.33 -2.35 -18.86
C MET A 135 -5.97 -1.16 -18.15
N ALA A 136 -7.16 -1.33 -17.58
CA ALA A 136 -7.75 -0.31 -16.72
C ALA A 136 -8.22 -0.89 -15.39
N THR A 137 -8.24 -0.05 -14.37
CA THR A 137 -8.72 -0.43 -13.04
C THR A 137 -9.48 0.71 -12.37
N GLY A 138 -10.28 0.39 -11.36
CA GLY A 138 -10.99 1.34 -10.51
C GLY A 138 -10.13 2.02 -9.44
N HIS A 139 -8.80 2.08 -9.58
CA HIS A 139 -7.96 2.77 -8.62
C HIS A 139 -8.12 4.28 -8.69
N TYR A 140 -8.11 4.91 -7.51
CA TYR A 140 -8.01 6.36 -7.37
C TYR A 140 -6.54 6.76 -7.43
N ALA A 141 -6.03 6.95 -8.63
CA ALA A 141 -4.72 7.47 -8.96
C ALA A 141 -4.78 8.09 -10.36
N GLN A 142 -3.76 8.82 -10.77
CA GLN A 142 -3.66 9.31 -12.13
C GLN A 142 -2.35 8.83 -12.75
N VAL A 143 -2.36 8.56 -14.05
CA VAL A 143 -1.15 8.33 -14.82
C VAL A 143 -1.09 9.35 -15.95
N ARG A 144 0.06 10.03 -16.04
CA ARG A 144 0.38 10.88 -17.19
C ARG A 144 1.37 10.13 -18.05
N HIS A 145 0.92 9.78 -19.26
CA HIS A 145 1.76 9.10 -20.23
C HIS A 145 2.76 10.10 -20.82
N THR A 146 3.99 10.04 -20.36
CA THR A 146 5.13 10.84 -20.81
C THR A 146 6.26 9.95 -21.29
N ASN A 147 7.08 10.44 -22.20
CA ASN A 147 8.23 9.71 -22.73
C ASN A 147 9.52 10.29 -22.09
N PRO A 148 10.50 9.48 -21.66
CA PRO A 148 10.53 8.01 -21.77
C PRO A 148 9.75 7.26 -20.67
N TYR A 149 9.38 7.92 -19.55
CA TYR A 149 8.73 7.25 -18.42
C TYR A 149 7.40 7.91 -18.07
N PRO A 150 6.35 7.12 -17.73
CA PRO A 150 5.09 7.63 -17.23
C PRO A 150 5.28 8.28 -15.85
N GLN A 151 4.35 9.16 -15.50
CA GLN A 151 4.28 9.75 -14.17
C GLN A 151 3.03 9.23 -13.45
N LEU A 152 3.22 8.59 -12.30
CA LEU A 152 2.14 8.27 -11.38
C LEU A 152 1.84 9.52 -10.53
N LEU A 153 0.58 9.92 -10.48
CA LEU A 153 0.13 11.10 -9.74
C LEU A 153 -0.94 10.70 -8.73
N LYS A 154 -1.03 11.48 -7.66
CA LYS A 154 -2.13 11.36 -6.70
C LYS A 154 -3.48 11.56 -7.35
N ALA A 155 -4.52 10.98 -6.76
CA ALA A 155 -5.90 11.21 -7.16
C ALA A 155 -6.39 12.61 -6.74
N ALA A 156 -7.43 13.08 -7.43
CA ALA A 156 -8.14 14.31 -7.03
C ALA A 156 -8.88 14.12 -5.69
N ASP A 157 -9.38 12.93 -5.40
CA ASP A 157 -9.92 12.56 -4.09
C ASP A 157 -8.78 12.16 -3.15
N THR A 158 -8.28 13.13 -2.38
CA THR A 158 -7.16 12.91 -1.45
C THR A 158 -7.48 11.91 -0.33
N ALA A 159 -8.76 11.74 0.02
CA ALA A 159 -9.20 10.77 1.02
C ALA A 159 -9.19 9.33 0.48
N LYS A 160 -9.21 9.17 -0.85
CA LYS A 160 -9.21 7.87 -1.54
C LYS A 160 -7.93 7.63 -2.34
N ASP A 161 -6.99 8.58 -2.37
CA ASP A 161 -5.74 8.46 -3.14
C ASP A 161 -5.01 7.14 -2.88
N GLN A 162 -4.87 6.33 -3.93
CA GLN A 162 -4.25 5.01 -3.88
C GLN A 162 -2.86 4.97 -4.55
N SER A 163 -2.29 6.11 -4.89
CA SER A 163 -0.92 6.18 -5.43
C SER A 163 0.11 5.55 -4.50
N TYR A 164 -0.15 5.57 -3.18
CA TYR A 164 0.65 4.88 -2.17
C TYR A 164 0.81 3.37 -2.47
N PHE A 165 -0.26 2.68 -2.85
CA PHE A 165 -0.22 1.23 -3.15
C PHE A 165 0.33 0.90 -4.54
N LEU A 166 0.50 1.92 -5.39
CA LEU A 166 0.95 1.77 -6.78
C LEU A 166 2.42 2.18 -6.98
N HIS A 167 3.09 2.70 -5.95
CA HIS A 167 4.43 3.25 -6.05
C HIS A 167 5.48 2.28 -6.61
N SER A 168 5.29 0.98 -6.41
CA SER A 168 6.21 -0.08 -6.84
C SER A 168 5.80 -0.77 -8.15
N VAL A 169 4.76 -0.28 -8.81
CA VAL A 169 4.36 -0.76 -10.15
C VAL A 169 5.39 -0.30 -11.17
N ALA A 170 5.87 -1.22 -12.00
CA ALA A 170 6.87 -0.93 -13.01
C ALA A 170 6.40 0.15 -14.00
N ALA A 171 7.30 1.02 -14.43
CA ALA A 171 7.01 2.07 -15.39
C ALA A 171 6.44 1.51 -16.72
N SER A 172 6.94 0.36 -17.18
CA SER A 172 6.43 -0.35 -18.36
C SER A 172 4.97 -0.79 -18.20
N ALA A 173 4.55 -1.19 -16.99
CA ALA A 173 3.17 -1.52 -16.69
C ALA A 173 2.29 -0.27 -16.61
N LEU A 174 2.76 0.79 -15.93
CA LEU A 174 2.06 2.08 -15.85
C LEU A 174 1.85 2.70 -17.24
N SER A 175 2.81 2.54 -18.18
CA SER A 175 2.69 3.05 -19.54
C SER A 175 1.55 2.41 -20.35
N LYS A 176 1.03 1.25 -19.90
CA LYS A 176 -0.08 0.51 -20.51
C LYS A 176 -1.33 0.48 -19.64
N THR A 177 -1.40 1.35 -18.64
CA THR A 177 -2.49 1.39 -17.65
C THR A 177 -3.28 2.68 -17.75
N LEU A 178 -4.62 2.57 -17.57
CA LEU A 178 -5.54 3.68 -17.42
C LEU A 178 -6.19 3.65 -16.03
N PHE A 179 -6.30 4.82 -15.40
CA PHE A 179 -7.03 5.03 -14.16
C PHE A 179 -8.19 6.03 -14.38
N PRO A 180 -9.35 5.57 -14.86
CA PRO A 180 -10.43 6.46 -15.25
C PRO A 180 -11.01 7.30 -14.10
N LEU A 181 -10.85 6.85 -12.86
CA LEU A 181 -11.39 7.50 -11.66
C LEU A 181 -10.47 8.56 -11.07
N GLY A 182 -9.24 8.69 -11.54
CA GLY A 182 -8.20 9.51 -10.93
C GLY A 182 -8.55 10.97 -10.70
N SER A 183 -9.42 11.54 -11.54
CA SER A 183 -9.89 12.92 -11.47
C SER A 183 -11.24 13.10 -10.77
N LEU A 184 -11.85 12.01 -10.27
CA LEU A 184 -13.18 12.01 -9.68
C LEU A 184 -13.11 11.82 -8.16
N VAL A 185 -14.07 12.42 -7.45
CA VAL A 185 -14.28 12.11 -6.04
C VAL A 185 -15.30 10.96 -5.89
N LYS A 186 -15.19 10.18 -4.82
CA LYS A 186 -16.03 8.99 -4.58
C LYS A 186 -17.54 9.25 -4.71
N ALA A 187 -18.00 10.41 -4.22
CA ALA A 187 -19.41 10.78 -4.34
C ALA A 187 -19.88 10.94 -5.78
N GLN A 188 -18.99 11.41 -6.69
CA GLN A 188 -19.30 11.47 -8.12
C GLN A 188 -19.42 10.08 -8.72
N VAL A 189 -18.48 9.19 -8.40
CA VAL A 189 -18.46 7.80 -8.86
C VAL A 189 -19.77 7.10 -8.48
N ARG A 190 -20.25 7.23 -7.22
CA ARG A 190 -21.53 6.65 -6.81
C ARG A 190 -22.73 7.23 -7.53
N ARG A 191 -22.76 8.56 -7.76
CA ARG A 191 -23.83 9.19 -8.56
C ARG A 191 -23.85 8.70 -9.99
N MET A 192 -22.68 8.54 -10.63
CA MET A 192 -22.58 8.01 -12.01
C MET A 192 -23.07 6.56 -12.08
N ALA A 193 -22.69 5.72 -11.13
CA ALA A 193 -23.16 4.35 -11.03
C ALA A 193 -24.69 4.28 -10.89
N HIS A 194 -25.28 5.10 -10.01
CA HIS A 194 -26.72 5.18 -9.81
C HIS A 194 -27.45 5.65 -11.09
N ALA A 195 -26.95 6.72 -11.72
CA ALA A 195 -27.54 7.26 -12.95
C ALA A 195 -27.48 6.28 -14.13
N ALA A 196 -26.46 5.42 -14.16
CA ALA A 196 -26.32 4.36 -15.15
C ALA A 196 -27.08 3.06 -14.81
N GLY A 197 -27.82 3.01 -13.70
CA GLY A 197 -28.56 1.84 -13.25
C GLY A 197 -27.68 0.64 -12.84
N LEU A 198 -26.43 0.90 -12.44
CA LEU A 198 -25.53 -0.17 -12.00
C LEU A 198 -25.91 -0.66 -10.59
N PRO A 199 -26.11 -1.97 -10.39
CA PRO A 199 -26.64 -2.51 -9.12
C PRO A 199 -25.70 -2.39 -7.93
N VAL A 200 -24.45 -2.02 -8.17
CA VAL A 200 -23.38 -1.88 -7.17
C VAL A 200 -23.18 -0.44 -6.65
N PHE A 201 -24.08 0.49 -6.99
CA PHE A 201 -23.92 1.94 -6.71
C PHE A 201 -23.83 2.26 -5.20
N ASP A 202 -24.50 1.50 -4.36
CA ASP A 202 -24.54 1.64 -2.89
C ASP A 202 -23.69 0.60 -2.15
N LYS A 203 -23.07 -0.35 -2.89
CA LYS A 203 -22.21 -1.38 -2.30
C LYS A 203 -21.12 -0.74 -1.45
N PRO A 204 -20.91 -1.19 -0.18
CA PRO A 204 -19.81 -0.73 0.66
C PRO A 204 -18.46 -0.92 -0.04
N ASP A 205 -17.49 -0.04 0.29
CA ASP A 205 -16.13 -0.26 -0.17
C ASP A 205 -15.55 -1.50 0.49
N SER A 206 -14.82 -2.31 -0.26
CA SER A 206 -14.13 -3.47 0.30
C SER A 206 -13.15 -3.00 1.37
N THR A 207 -13.23 -3.61 2.55
CA THR A 207 -12.31 -3.41 3.67
C THR A 207 -11.52 -4.70 3.89
N GLY A 208 -10.34 -4.62 4.50
CA GLY A 208 -9.47 -5.79 4.70
C GLY A 208 -8.35 -5.93 3.69
N ILE A 209 -7.67 -7.08 3.74
CA ILE A 209 -6.57 -7.40 2.82
C ILE A 209 -7.17 -7.81 1.47
N CYS A 210 -6.62 -7.27 0.38
CA CYS A 210 -7.06 -7.52 -0.98
C CYS A 210 -7.17 -9.04 -1.25
N PHE A 211 -8.35 -9.52 -1.67
CA PHE A 211 -8.68 -10.91 -2.00
C PHE A 211 -8.73 -11.94 -0.84
N ILE A 212 -8.32 -11.59 0.38
CA ILE A 212 -8.48 -12.45 1.56
C ILE A 212 -9.84 -12.20 2.22
N GLY A 213 -10.43 -11.03 1.98
CA GLY A 213 -11.74 -10.65 2.52
C GLY A 213 -11.68 -10.09 3.95
N GLU A 214 -12.86 -9.87 4.53
CA GLU A 214 -13.04 -9.36 5.89
C GLU A 214 -13.06 -10.54 6.86
N ARG A 215 -11.90 -10.92 7.38
CA ARG A 215 -11.81 -11.94 8.42
C ARG A 215 -11.07 -11.39 9.65
N PRO A 216 -11.31 -11.96 10.83
CA PRO A 216 -10.56 -11.59 12.02
C PRO A 216 -9.06 -11.82 11.79
N PHE A 217 -8.33 -10.74 11.55
CA PHE A 217 -6.94 -10.78 11.08
C PHE A 217 -6.01 -11.59 12.00
N GLN A 218 -6.17 -11.44 13.32
CA GLN A 218 -5.38 -12.20 14.29
C GLN A 218 -5.63 -13.72 14.20
N ALA A 219 -6.91 -14.11 14.05
CA ALA A 219 -7.28 -15.51 13.92
C ALA A 219 -6.73 -16.11 12.61
N PHE A 220 -6.78 -15.35 11.52
CA PHE A 220 -6.21 -15.75 10.25
C PHE A 220 -4.68 -15.95 10.33
N LEU A 221 -3.95 -14.98 10.90
CA LEU A 221 -2.49 -15.11 11.06
C LEU A 221 -2.11 -16.29 11.93
N SER A 222 -2.85 -16.55 13.02
CA SER A 222 -2.56 -17.65 13.94
C SER A 222 -2.74 -19.05 13.31
N GLN A 223 -3.46 -19.17 12.19
CA GLN A 223 -3.56 -20.41 11.42
C GLN A 223 -2.30 -20.70 10.60
N HIS A 224 -1.54 -19.65 10.24
CA HIS A 224 -0.40 -19.74 9.32
C HIS A 224 0.95 -19.46 9.98
N LEU A 225 0.95 -18.86 11.16
CA LEU A 225 2.16 -18.51 11.90
C LEU A 225 2.13 -19.14 13.29
N ARG A 226 3.24 -19.70 13.69
CA ARG A 226 3.45 -20.05 15.11
C ARG A 226 3.50 -18.77 15.93
N THR A 227 2.65 -18.65 16.93
CA THR A 227 2.57 -17.51 17.82
C THR A 227 2.92 -17.96 19.24
N ASP A 228 4.07 -17.52 19.74
CA ASP A 228 4.49 -17.82 21.10
C ASP A 228 4.09 -16.65 22.02
N PRO A 229 3.31 -16.87 23.09
CA PRO A 229 3.00 -15.84 24.07
C PRO A 229 4.25 -15.31 24.77
N GLY A 230 4.19 -14.07 25.27
CA GLY A 230 5.30 -13.46 25.99
C GLY A 230 4.88 -12.20 26.75
N PRO A 231 5.80 -11.61 27.53
CA PRO A 231 5.50 -10.48 28.38
C PRO A 231 5.16 -9.22 27.58
N VAL A 232 4.16 -8.48 28.06
CA VAL A 232 3.95 -7.07 27.71
C VAL A 232 4.54 -6.23 28.83
N GLU A 233 5.52 -5.38 28.50
CA GLU A 233 6.27 -4.59 29.48
C GLU A 233 6.22 -3.09 29.16
N THR A 234 6.37 -2.26 30.18
CA THR A 234 6.54 -0.80 30.00
C THR A 234 7.96 -0.49 29.53
N ALA A 235 8.22 0.77 29.16
CA ALA A 235 9.56 1.24 28.80
C ALA A 235 10.60 1.01 29.92
N GLU A 236 10.15 0.99 31.18
CA GLU A 236 10.99 0.76 32.37
C GLU A 236 11.15 -0.74 32.71
N GLY A 237 10.62 -1.64 31.87
CA GLY A 237 10.74 -3.08 32.05
C GLY A 237 9.71 -3.72 33.03
N ARG A 238 8.68 -2.96 33.48
CA ARG A 238 7.64 -3.52 34.33
C ARG A 238 6.63 -4.32 33.50
N ILE A 239 6.41 -5.58 33.83
CA ILE A 239 5.42 -6.45 33.17
C ILE A 239 4.00 -5.97 33.50
N VAL A 240 3.21 -5.68 32.48
CA VAL A 240 1.82 -5.18 32.57
C VAL A 240 0.80 -6.12 31.95
N GLY A 241 1.23 -7.18 31.28
CA GLY A 241 0.34 -8.14 30.65
C GLY A 241 1.11 -9.26 29.94
N GLU A 242 0.37 -10.01 29.12
CA GLU A 242 0.91 -11.04 28.23
C GLU A 242 0.34 -10.86 26.83
N HIS A 243 1.18 -10.97 25.82
CA HIS A 243 0.76 -10.94 24.41
C HIS A 243 0.63 -12.35 23.84
N LYS A 244 -0.17 -12.51 22.77
CA LYS A 244 -0.45 -13.79 22.12
C LYS A 244 0.54 -14.15 21.00
N GLY A 245 1.62 -13.40 20.85
CA GLY A 245 2.64 -13.52 19.81
C GLY A 245 2.95 -12.18 19.16
N LEU A 246 4.23 -11.81 19.03
CA LEU A 246 4.70 -10.50 18.54
C LEU A 246 4.20 -10.19 17.12
N ALA A 247 4.02 -11.20 16.28
CA ALA A 247 3.51 -11.06 14.91
C ALA A 247 2.11 -10.41 14.84
N LEU A 248 1.30 -10.57 15.89
CA LEU A 248 -0.09 -10.06 15.92
C LEU A 248 -0.19 -8.57 16.24
N TYR A 249 0.91 -7.89 16.49
CA TYR A 249 0.94 -6.49 16.93
C TYR A 249 1.73 -5.62 15.95
N THR A 250 1.33 -4.35 15.88
CA THR A 250 1.98 -3.34 15.03
C THR A 250 2.33 -2.12 15.85
N LEU A 251 3.43 -1.45 15.55
CA LEU A 251 3.85 -0.22 16.22
C LEU A 251 2.73 0.84 16.16
N GLY A 252 2.45 1.49 17.30
CA GLY A 252 1.37 2.46 17.44
C GLY A 252 -0.03 1.86 17.61
N GLN A 253 -0.17 0.53 17.60
CA GLN A 253 -1.46 -0.14 17.85
C GLN A 253 -1.94 0.13 19.28
N ARG A 254 -3.24 0.45 19.40
CA ARG A 254 -3.92 0.71 20.67
C ARG A 254 -4.86 -0.41 21.09
N SER A 255 -5.60 -0.97 20.14
CA SER A 255 -6.63 -1.98 20.40
C SER A 255 -6.06 -3.39 20.51
N GLY A 256 -6.73 -4.27 21.28
CA GLY A 256 -6.38 -5.68 21.36
C GLY A 256 -5.17 -6.00 22.25
N LEU A 257 -4.70 -5.06 23.08
CA LEU A 257 -3.60 -5.28 24.01
C LEU A 257 -4.02 -6.04 25.28
N ASN A 258 -5.32 -6.02 25.62
CA ASN A 258 -5.91 -6.67 26.79
C ASN A 258 -5.17 -6.40 28.12
N ILE A 259 -4.56 -5.20 28.22
CA ILE A 259 -3.94 -4.72 29.44
C ILE A 259 -5.07 -4.15 30.31
N GLY A 260 -5.51 -4.93 31.31
CA GLY A 260 -6.57 -4.53 32.23
C GLY A 260 -6.18 -3.31 33.06
N GLY A 261 -7.19 -2.54 33.50
CA GLY A 261 -7.00 -1.45 34.46
C GLY A 261 -6.40 -2.00 35.75
N ARG A 262 -5.19 -1.58 36.11
CA ARG A 262 -4.53 -1.93 37.37
C ARG A 262 -4.64 -0.77 38.34
N ALA A 263 -4.82 -1.08 39.63
CA ALA A 263 -4.74 -0.11 40.70
C ALA A 263 -3.38 0.61 40.64
N GLY A 264 -3.40 1.95 40.56
CA GLY A 264 -2.20 2.78 40.50
C GLY A 264 -1.66 3.10 39.09
N ALA A 265 -2.26 2.59 38.01
CA ALA A 265 -1.96 3.05 36.65
C ALA A 265 -2.93 4.21 36.26
N ALA A 266 -2.43 5.23 35.58
CA ALA A 266 -3.27 6.27 35.00
C ALA A 266 -4.30 5.61 34.06
N ALA A 267 -5.55 6.11 34.04
CA ALA A 267 -6.60 5.65 33.13
C ALA A 267 -6.34 6.13 31.69
N ALA A 268 -5.15 5.85 31.14
CA ALA A 268 -4.71 6.26 29.81
C ALA A 268 -4.52 5.01 28.91
N PRO A 269 -4.79 5.15 27.60
CA PRO A 269 -4.64 4.03 26.67
C PRO A 269 -3.18 3.63 26.49
N TRP A 270 -2.96 2.34 26.30
CA TRP A 270 -1.66 1.78 25.95
C TRP A 270 -1.44 1.75 24.44
N TYR A 271 -0.20 1.95 24.04
CA TYR A 271 0.25 1.89 22.64
C TYR A 271 1.47 1.00 22.51
N VAL A 272 1.51 0.16 21.47
CA VAL A 272 2.71 -0.64 21.15
C VAL A 272 3.83 0.32 20.71
N ALA A 273 4.92 0.34 21.47
CA ALA A 273 6.08 1.18 21.21
C ALA A 273 7.21 0.42 20.54
N ASP A 274 7.38 -0.86 20.87
CA ASP A 274 8.43 -1.69 20.30
C ASP A 274 8.13 -3.20 20.41
N LYS A 275 8.89 -4.00 19.65
CA LYS A 275 8.91 -5.46 19.68
C LYS A 275 10.34 -5.94 19.90
N VAL A 276 10.64 -6.48 21.04
CA VAL A 276 11.98 -7.01 21.36
C VAL A 276 12.02 -8.51 21.03
N ILE A 277 12.39 -8.82 19.78
CA ILE A 277 12.33 -10.19 19.23
C ILE A 277 13.19 -11.16 20.06
N SER A 278 14.41 -10.75 20.45
CA SER A 278 15.35 -11.59 21.20
C SER A 278 14.82 -12.08 22.58
N ARG A 279 13.85 -11.37 23.16
CA ARG A 279 13.23 -11.70 24.45
C ARG A 279 11.76 -12.06 24.33
N ASN A 280 11.22 -12.10 23.12
CA ASN A 280 9.79 -12.26 22.85
C ASN A 280 8.93 -11.30 23.68
N ALA A 281 9.33 -10.01 23.80
CA ALA A 281 8.66 -9.02 24.63
C ALA A 281 8.04 -7.89 23.80
N LEU A 282 6.81 -7.49 24.18
CA LEU A 282 6.08 -6.37 23.58
C LEU A 282 6.21 -5.15 24.51
N VAL A 283 6.84 -4.08 24.03
CA VAL A 283 7.00 -2.84 24.80
C VAL A 283 5.82 -1.91 24.54
N VAL A 284 5.21 -1.40 25.62
CA VAL A 284 4.04 -0.50 25.54
C VAL A 284 4.25 0.78 26.36
N VAL A 285 3.60 1.85 25.90
CA VAL A 285 3.61 3.17 26.56
C VAL A 285 2.19 3.74 26.61
N GLN A 286 1.92 4.63 27.59
CA GLN A 286 0.58 5.23 27.75
C GLN A 286 0.39 6.57 27.03
N ASP A 287 1.46 7.29 26.74
CA ASP A 287 1.39 8.55 25.98
C ASP A 287 1.53 8.28 24.47
N GLN A 288 0.57 8.76 23.68
CA GLN A 288 0.61 8.69 22.22
C GLN A 288 1.76 9.48 21.59
N ASN A 289 2.34 10.43 22.31
CA ASN A 289 3.47 11.25 21.90
C ASN A 289 4.78 10.82 22.58
N HIS A 290 4.77 9.67 23.26
CA HIS A 290 5.96 9.15 23.93
C HIS A 290 7.14 9.05 22.95
N PRO A 291 8.37 9.46 23.32
CA PRO A 291 9.55 9.45 22.44
C PRO A 291 9.79 8.10 21.75
N LEU A 292 9.53 6.97 22.43
CA LEU A 292 9.63 5.64 21.81
C LEU A 292 8.69 5.40 20.63
N LEU A 293 7.62 6.17 20.48
CA LEU A 293 6.72 6.11 19.32
C LEU A 293 7.17 7.02 18.18
N MET A 294 8.04 7.98 18.44
CA MET A 294 8.44 8.99 17.46
C MET A 294 9.70 8.57 16.71
N SER A 295 9.83 9.02 15.49
CA SER A 295 11.03 8.81 14.65
C SER A 295 11.29 10.07 13.84
N ASP A 296 12.52 10.54 13.82
CA ASP A 296 12.98 11.69 13.01
C ASP A 296 13.75 11.24 11.77
N ALA A 297 14.13 9.95 11.70
CA ALA A 297 14.75 9.36 10.53
C ALA A 297 14.43 7.87 10.41
N PHE A 298 14.64 7.31 9.22
CA PHE A 298 14.53 5.88 8.96
C PHE A 298 15.36 5.49 7.73
N THR A 299 15.69 4.19 7.63
CA THR A 299 16.27 3.62 6.41
C THR A 299 15.25 2.91 5.56
N VAL A 300 15.49 2.93 4.24
CA VAL A 300 14.64 2.32 3.22
C VAL A 300 15.49 1.38 2.38
N GLU A 301 15.03 0.16 2.26
CA GLU A 301 15.60 -0.90 1.42
C GLU A 301 14.68 -1.21 0.23
N GLN A 302 15.22 -1.89 -0.78
CA GLN A 302 14.49 -2.28 -1.98
C GLN A 302 13.75 -1.11 -2.63
N MET A 303 14.43 0.05 -2.71
CA MET A 303 13.88 1.26 -3.29
C MET A 303 13.58 1.04 -4.78
N GLN A 304 12.35 1.34 -5.18
CA GLN A 304 11.91 1.28 -6.57
C GLN A 304 11.51 2.68 -7.02
N TRP A 305 12.12 3.15 -8.10
CA TRP A 305 11.84 4.43 -8.72
C TRP A 305 10.96 4.23 -9.94
N ILE A 306 9.88 5.00 -10.06
CA ILE A 306 9.02 4.99 -11.26
C ILE A 306 9.80 5.55 -12.45
N ASN A 307 10.56 6.63 -12.22
CA ASN A 307 11.52 7.15 -13.18
C ASN A 307 12.94 6.97 -12.63
N PRO A 308 13.77 6.12 -13.23
CA PRO A 308 15.16 5.94 -12.81
C PRO A 308 16.00 7.24 -12.80
N GLY A 309 15.66 8.22 -13.63
CA GLY A 309 16.32 9.52 -13.64
C GLY A 309 16.15 10.31 -12.34
N ASP A 310 15.10 10.04 -11.54
CA ASP A 310 14.95 10.66 -10.22
C ASP A 310 16.02 10.17 -9.22
N ALA A 311 16.56 8.95 -9.41
CA ALA A 311 17.69 8.44 -8.64
C ALA A 311 19.04 8.91 -9.20
N GLN A 312 19.21 8.85 -10.53
CA GLN A 312 20.49 9.11 -11.20
C GLN A 312 20.98 10.55 -11.02
N ALA A 313 20.08 11.53 -10.97
CA ALA A 313 20.43 12.93 -10.70
C ALA A 313 21.14 13.14 -9.35
N HIS A 314 21.12 12.13 -8.48
CA HIS A 314 21.66 12.16 -7.12
C HIS A 314 22.65 11.01 -6.83
N HIS A 315 22.95 10.17 -7.83
CA HIS A 315 24.02 9.18 -7.73
C HIS A 315 25.36 9.88 -8.00
N PRO A 316 26.37 9.73 -7.11
CA PRO A 316 27.73 10.14 -7.46
C PRO A 316 28.17 9.29 -8.66
N ASP A 317 28.73 9.93 -9.70
CA ASP A 317 29.42 9.22 -10.75
C ASP A 317 30.45 8.27 -10.12
N ALA A 318 30.45 7.01 -10.55
CA ALA A 318 31.33 5.95 -10.02
C ALA A 318 32.84 6.28 -10.16
N THR A 319 33.18 7.41 -10.76
CA THR A 319 34.55 7.91 -10.96
C THR A 319 34.97 9.03 -10.02
N SER A 320 34.06 9.60 -9.22
CA SER A 320 34.39 10.70 -8.30
C SER A 320 34.36 10.23 -6.84
N HIS A 321 35.53 9.94 -6.28
CA HIS A 321 35.71 9.45 -4.91
C HIS A 321 35.34 10.44 -3.78
N HIS A 322 34.80 11.64 -4.07
CA HIS A 322 34.62 12.68 -3.03
C HIS A 322 33.46 13.68 -3.24
N GLN A 323 32.35 13.32 -3.90
CA GLN A 323 31.18 14.20 -3.85
C GLN A 323 30.03 13.53 -3.12
N SER A 324 29.74 14.04 -1.91
CA SER A 324 28.49 13.73 -1.20
C SER A 324 27.32 14.12 -2.12
N SER A 325 26.58 13.11 -2.60
CA SER A 325 25.36 13.35 -3.40
C SER A 325 24.44 14.32 -2.66
N GLN A 326 23.95 15.34 -3.35
CA GLN A 326 22.96 16.25 -2.77
C GLN A 326 21.71 15.45 -2.36
N PRO A 327 21.11 15.75 -1.20
CA PRO A 327 19.91 15.07 -0.79
C PRO A 327 18.75 15.36 -1.75
N ILE A 328 17.86 14.40 -1.90
CA ILE A 328 16.61 14.60 -2.62
C ILE A 328 15.58 15.19 -1.65
N GLU A 329 15.27 16.47 -1.82
CA GLU A 329 14.18 17.12 -1.07
C GLU A 329 12.85 16.68 -1.64
N CYS A 330 12.03 16.06 -0.79
CA CYS A 330 10.74 15.50 -1.18
C CYS A 330 9.80 15.41 0.02
N ALA A 331 8.61 14.85 -0.21
CA ALA A 331 7.70 14.47 0.86
C ALA A 331 7.58 12.94 0.93
N VAL A 332 7.25 12.42 2.10
CA VAL A 332 7.08 10.99 2.34
C VAL A 332 5.76 10.67 3.04
N LYS A 333 5.18 9.53 2.67
CA LYS A 333 4.13 8.85 3.44
C LYS A 333 4.69 7.52 3.93
N THR A 334 4.65 7.27 5.24
CA THR A 334 5.08 6.00 5.85
C THR A 334 3.91 5.05 6.13
N ARG A 335 2.70 5.48 5.79
CA ARG A 335 1.47 4.67 5.81
C ARG A 335 0.40 5.28 4.92
N TYR A 336 -0.52 4.46 4.46
CA TYR A 336 -1.71 4.90 3.73
C TYR A 336 -2.53 5.92 4.55
N ARG A 337 -3.13 6.89 3.89
CA ARG A 337 -3.91 8.00 4.48
C ARG A 337 -3.14 8.96 5.39
N GLN A 338 -1.82 8.87 5.43
CA GLN A 338 -0.99 9.89 6.09
C GLN A 338 -0.90 11.13 5.19
N ASN A 339 -0.87 12.31 5.82
CA ASN A 339 -0.49 13.53 5.12
C ASN A 339 0.98 13.48 4.72
N ASP A 340 1.33 14.18 3.66
CA ASP A 340 2.70 14.36 3.22
C ASP A 340 3.55 14.96 4.33
N LEU A 341 4.72 14.36 4.57
CA LEU A 341 5.70 14.83 5.52
C LEU A 341 7.00 15.16 4.78
N GLY A 342 7.47 16.40 4.88
CA GLY A 342 8.72 16.82 4.25
C GLY A 342 9.89 16.01 4.76
N CYS A 343 10.78 15.60 3.86
CA CYS A 343 11.99 14.87 4.19
C CYS A 343 13.12 15.13 3.18
N SER A 344 14.35 14.89 3.62
CA SER A 344 15.51 14.76 2.74
C SER A 344 15.93 13.29 2.65
N LEU A 345 16.16 12.81 1.44
CA LEU A 345 16.52 11.42 1.14
C LEU A 345 17.93 11.35 0.59
N ARG A 346 18.79 10.51 1.18
CA ARG A 346 20.18 10.31 0.77
C ARG A 346 20.48 8.83 0.59
N LEU A 347 21.26 8.48 -0.42
CA LEU A 347 21.82 7.16 -0.56
C LEU A 347 22.93 6.97 0.50
N SER A 348 22.89 5.88 1.24
CA SER A 348 23.85 5.51 2.29
C SER A 348 24.32 4.08 2.04
N GLY A 349 25.58 3.93 1.63
CA GLY A 349 26.13 2.62 1.27
C GLY A 349 25.45 2.00 0.04
N ASP A 350 25.59 0.68 -0.10
CA ASP A 350 25.07 -0.04 -1.23
C ASP A 350 23.56 -0.25 -1.09
N GLU A 351 22.78 0.48 -1.89
CA GLU A 351 21.32 0.35 -2.06
C GLU A 351 20.43 0.73 -0.85
N CYS A 352 20.99 1.24 0.25
CA CYS A 352 20.21 1.69 1.41
C CYS A 352 20.00 3.21 1.35
N TRP A 353 18.75 3.64 1.41
CA TRP A 353 18.39 5.06 1.45
C TRP A 353 18.08 5.50 2.88
N HIS A 354 18.65 6.64 3.28
CA HIS A 354 18.38 7.25 4.58
C HIS A 354 17.45 8.45 4.39
N ALA A 355 16.30 8.42 5.03
CA ALA A 355 15.33 9.51 5.05
C ALA A 355 15.39 10.24 6.39
N THR A 356 15.66 11.54 6.35
CA THR A 356 15.58 12.44 7.52
C THR A 356 14.31 13.27 7.39
N LEU A 357 13.47 13.27 8.41
CA LEU A 357 12.18 13.94 8.41
C LEU A 357 12.32 15.39 8.90
N ASN A 358 11.56 16.31 8.32
CA ASN A 358 11.53 17.72 8.75
C ASN A 358 10.87 17.90 10.14
N ARG A 359 10.12 16.91 10.58
CA ARG A 359 9.53 16.79 11.93
C ARG A 359 9.34 15.32 12.28
N PRO A 360 9.43 14.94 13.57
CA PRO A 360 9.22 13.56 13.97
C PRO A 360 7.86 13.01 13.52
N ALA A 361 7.85 11.76 13.07
CA ALA A 361 6.66 11.01 12.69
C ALA A 361 6.36 9.91 13.72
N ARG A 362 5.09 9.71 14.00
CA ARG A 362 4.64 8.69 14.95
C ARG A 362 4.57 7.33 14.29
N ALA A 363 5.09 6.32 14.99
CA ALA A 363 4.98 4.90 14.67
C ALA A 363 5.41 4.59 13.22
N VAL A 364 6.57 5.10 12.81
CA VAL A 364 7.28 4.63 11.62
C VAL A 364 7.57 3.13 11.82
N THR A 365 7.06 2.27 10.95
CA THR A 365 6.98 0.83 11.22
C THR A 365 7.82 0.04 10.23
N PRO A 366 8.85 -0.71 10.67
CA PRO A 366 9.60 -1.63 9.82
C PRO A 366 8.71 -2.66 9.13
N GLY A 367 8.96 -2.88 7.82
CA GLY A 367 8.13 -3.72 6.96
C GLY A 367 7.03 -2.97 6.21
N GLN A 368 6.60 -1.77 6.68
CA GLN A 368 5.75 -0.87 5.89
C GLN A 368 6.56 -0.18 4.79
N TYR A 369 5.87 0.41 3.84
CA TYR A 369 6.50 1.16 2.76
C TYR A 369 6.63 2.65 3.10
N ALA A 370 7.78 3.23 2.75
CA ALA A 370 7.94 4.66 2.61
C ALA A 370 7.74 5.02 1.13
N VAL A 371 6.78 5.88 0.85
CA VAL A 371 6.46 6.31 -0.52
C VAL A 371 6.75 7.79 -0.66
N PHE A 372 7.58 8.15 -1.64
CA PHE A 372 8.11 9.48 -1.82
C PHE A 372 7.38 10.25 -2.92
N TYR A 373 7.17 11.54 -2.68
CA TYR A 373 6.42 12.42 -3.55
C TYR A 373 7.12 13.74 -3.80
N ARG A 374 6.92 14.30 -4.99
CA ARG A 374 7.25 15.71 -5.30
C ARG A 374 5.97 16.40 -5.80
N GLY A 375 5.33 17.15 -4.90
CA GLY A 375 3.96 17.64 -5.12
C GLY A 375 2.99 16.46 -5.34
N GLU A 376 2.28 16.47 -6.46
CA GLU A 376 1.33 15.40 -6.81
C GLU A 376 2.02 14.15 -7.40
N ARG A 377 3.28 14.24 -7.80
CA ARG A 377 3.99 13.15 -8.46
C ARG A 377 4.56 12.18 -7.44
N CYS A 378 4.19 10.90 -7.55
CA CYS A 378 4.83 9.80 -6.86
C CYS A 378 6.18 9.51 -7.55
N LEU A 379 7.27 9.52 -6.77
CA LEU A 379 8.63 9.24 -7.25
C LEU A 379 8.92 7.74 -7.23
N GLY A 380 8.34 7.04 -6.26
CA GLY A 380 8.59 5.65 -5.95
C GLY A 380 8.55 5.39 -4.45
N GLY A 381 9.13 4.29 -4.00
CA GLY A 381 9.18 3.96 -2.58
C GLY A 381 9.90 2.64 -2.33
N GLY A 382 10.07 2.31 -1.06
CA GLY A 382 10.73 1.08 -0.63
C GLY A 382 10.30 0.68 0.77
N ILE A 383 10.85 -0.42 1.25
CA ILE A 383 10.50 -0.99 2.56
C ILE A 383 11.26 -0.26 3.66
N ILE A 384 10.57 0.20 4.68
CA ILE A 384 11.19 0.75 5.90
C ILE A 384 11.91 -0.39 6.62
N ALA A 385 13.24 -0.30 6.70
CA ALA A 385 14.06 -1.31 7.35
C ALA A 385 14.28 -1.01 8.83
N ARG A 386 14.70 0.22 9.15
CA ARG A 386 14.99 0.68 10.52
C ARG A 386 14.44 2.07 10.73
N ARG A 387 14.12 2.41 11.98
CA ARG A 387 13.69 3.74 12.40
C ARG A 387 14.63 4.29 13.46
N PHE A 388 14.76 5.61 13.51
CA PHE A 388 15.64 6.31 14.46
C PHE A 388 14.87 7.43 15.13
N ASN A 389 15.32 7.76 16.35
CA ASN A 389 14.92 8.95 17.09
C ASN A 389 16.16 9.54 17.74
N SER A 390 16.60 10.73 17.30
CA SER A 390 17.78 11.40 17.82
C SER A 390 17.69 11.80 19.29
N GLU A 391 16.47 12.04 19.80
CA GLU A 391 16.22 12.34 21.23
C GLU A 391 16.51 11.13 22.14
N LEU A 392 16.44 9.91 21.58
CA LEU A 392 16.72 8.66 22.31
C LEU A 392 18.17 8.17 22.08
N ALA A 393 18.95 8.85 21.24
CA ALA A 393 20.37 8.53 21.05
C ALA A 393 21.13 8.74 22.39
N PRO A 394 21.98 7.79 22.84
CA PRO A 394 22.67 7.94 24.10
C PRO A 394 23.60 9.15 24.05
N ALA A 395 23.54 9.98 25.08
CA ALA A 395 24.66 10.83 25.44
C ALA A 395 25.89 9.91 25.58
N ARG A 396 26.99 10.21 24.85
CA ARG A 396 28.23 9.42 24.72
C ARG A 396 28.49 8.49 25.93
N GLY A 397 28.25 7.17 25.78
CA GLY A 397 28.58 6.16 26.78
C GLY A 397 27.43 5.27 27.27
N GLY A 398 26.20 5.42 26.83
CA GLY A 398 25.05 4.57 27.19
C GLY A 398 24.74 3.51 26.13
N ILE A 399 24.08 2.43 26.54
CA ILE A 399 23.61 1.36 25.68
C ILE A 399 22.66 1.93 24.62
N THR A 400 23.06 1.88 23.35
CA THR A 400 22.25 2.34 22.23
C THR A 400 20.99 1.47 22.11
N TYR A 401 19.80 2.04 22.09
CA TYR A 401 18.58 1.36 21.66
C TYR A 401 18.71 0.73 20.25
N ASN A 402 19.70 1.17 19.46
CA ASN A 402 20.10 0.56 18.19
C ASN A 402 20.76 -0.82 18.33
N SER A 403 21.30 -1.20 19.50
CA SER A 403 21.92 -2.52 19.71
C SER A 403 20.92 -3.64 19.96
N LEU A 404 19.63 -3.34 20.14
CA LEU A 404 18.56 -4.35 20.25
C LEU A 404 18.13 -4.95 18.90
N PHE A 405 18.61 -4.40 17.78
CA PHE A 405 18.21 -4.81 16.42
C PHE A 405 19.35 -5.38 15.57
N SER A 406 20.56 -5.55 16.11
CA SER A 406 21.60 -6.30 15.41
C SER A 406 21.27 -7.78 15.46
N VAL A 407 20.68 -8.30 14.41
CA VAL A 407 20.82 -9.71 14.06
C VAL A 407 22.27 -9.87 13.63
N GLU A 408 23.13 -10.35 14.52
CA GLU A 408 24.40 -10.91 14.10
C GLU A 408 24.09 -12.09 13.19
N GLY A 409 24.38 -11.92 11.89
CA GLY A 409 24.36 -13.00 10.94
C GLY A 409 25.54 -13.93 11.23
N SER A 410 25.26 -15.17 11.44
CA SER A 410 26.13 -16.31 11.18
C SER A 410 25.35 -17.36 10.42
#